data_a429610c30da21ceb039bf8013be92df
#
_entry.id   a429610c30da21ceb039bf8013be92df
#
_cell.length_a   1.000
_cell.length_b   1.000
_cell.length_c   1.000
_cell.angle_alpha   90.00
_cell.angle_beta   90.00
_cell.angle_gamma   90.00
#
_symmetry.space_group_name_H-M   'P 1'
#
loop_
_entity.id
_entity.type
_entity.pdbx_description
1 polymer ?
#
loop_
_entity_poly.entity_id
_entity_poly.type
_entity_poly.pdbx_seq_one_letter_code
_entity_poly.pdbx_strand_id
1 'polypeptide(L)'
;MILSDRGGTLKNMTAIDQNKLTSSRQTVMKKYYRQIGLNIAYYRKLRGMSQMVLAEATDLSRTHISNIEAPNMKTSLSLESLFDIAGVLQVAPRALLDFRDEKPQDFHE
;
A
#
# COMPACT_ATOMS: atom_id res chain seq x y z
N MET A 1 -11.65 30.14 3.39
CA MET A 1 -12.93 29.95 2.94
C MET A 1 -13.32 28.54 2.86
N ILE A 2 -13.08 27.87 1.76
CA ILE A 2 -13.51 26.51 1.61
C ILE A 2 -12.83 25.59 2.63
N LEU A 3 -11.56 25.81 2.86
CA LEU A 3 -10.85 25.01 3.84
C LEU A 3 -11.35 25.24 5.25
N SER A 4 -11.72 26.48 5.56
CA SER A 4 -12.28 26.77 6.86
C SER A 4 -13.60 26.04 7.04
N ASP A 5 -14.40 26.02 5.99
CA ASP A 5 -15.68 25.34 6.06
C ASP A 5 -15.50 23.87 6.31
N ARG A 6 -14.52 23.27 5.65
CA ARG A 6 -14.25 21.86 5.89
C ARG A 6 -13.80 21.61 7.31
N GLY A 7 -12.93 22.45 7.81
CA GLY A 7 -12.49 22.31 9.18
C GLY A 7 -13.64 22.43 10.15
N GLY A 8 -14.56 23.35 9.88
CA GLY A 8 -15.74 23.50 10.70
C GLY A 8 -16.59 22.26 10.68
N THR A 9 -16.77 21.68 9.48
CA THR A 9 -17.55 20.46 9.35
C THR A 9 -16.96 19.33 10.18
N LEU A 10 -15.65 19.13 10.08
CA LEU A 10 -15.01 18.07 10.83
C LEU A 10 -15.10 18.31 12.32
N LYS A 11 -14.97 19.54 12.76
CA LYS A 11 -15.06 19.86 14.18
C LYS A 11 -16.45 19.55 14.73
N ASN A 12 -17.46 19.64 13.89
CA ASN A 12 -18.82 19.42 14.32
C ASN A 12 -19.24 17.97 14.28
N MET A 13 -18.38 17.08 13.81
CA MET A 13 -18.70 15.67 13.78
C MET A 13 -18.65 15.09 15.18
N THR A 14 -19.52 14.14 15.43
CA THR A 14 -19.52 13.43 16.70
C THR A 14 -18.29 12.51 16.77
N ALA A 15 -17.98 12.11 18.00
CA ALA A 15 -16.87 11.16 18.19
C ALA A 15 -17.15 9.84 17.47
N ILE A 16 -18.40 9.40 17.48
CA ILE A 16 -18.76 8.15 16.82
C ILE A 16 -18.52 8.24 15.32
N ASP A 17 -18.93 9.35 14.72
CA ASP A 17 -18.75 9.55 13.30
C ASP A 17 -17.26 9.59 12.93
N GLN A 18 -16.47 10.24 13.76
CA GLN A 18 -15.03 10.33 13.54
C GLN A 18 -14.38 8.97 13.62
N ASN A 19 -14.79 8.15 14.59
CA ASN A 19 -14.25 6.80 14.72
C ASN A 19 -14.61 5.96 13.52
N LYS A 20 -15.84 6.10 13.04
CA LYS A 20 -16.29 5.33 11.89
C LYS A 20 -15.50 5.70 10.64
N LEU A 21 -15.25 6.98 10.42
CA LEU A 21 -14.46 7.44 9.29
C LEU A 21 -13.04 6.90 9.38
N THR A 22 -12.46 6.95 10.57
CA THR A 22 -11.09 6.45 10.77
C THR A 22 -11.01 4.97 10.48
N SER A 23 -11.98 4.19 10.95
CA SER A 23 -12.00 2.76 10.70
C SER A 23 -12.11 2.45 9.21
N SER A 24 -13.00 3.16 8.52
CA SER A 24 -13.17 2.95 7.09
C SER A 24 -11.90 3.29 6.34
N ARG A 25 -11.26 4.38 6.72
CA ARG A 25 -10.02 4.81 6.09
C ARG A 25 -8.92 3.78 6.31
N GLN A 26 -8.81 3.27 7.53
CA GLN A 26 -7.80 2.26 7.83
C GLN A 26 -8.03 0.98 7.06
N THR A 27 -9.28 0.60 6.87
CA THR A 27 -9.61 -0.58 6.11
C THR A 27 -9.17 -0.42 4.66
N VAL A 28 -9.41 0.75 4.07
CA VAL A 28 -9.01 1.01 2.70
C VAL A 28 -7.49 1.00 2.56
N MET A 29 -6.79 1.66 3.50
CA MET A 29 -5.33 1.68 3.45
C MET A 29 -4.75 0.29 3.57
N LYS A 30 -5.32 -0.52 4.46
CA LYS A 30 -4.87 -1.88 4.65
C LYS A 30 -5.02 -2.70 3.38
N LYS A 31 -6.12 -2.50 2.68
CA LYS A 31 -6.36 -3.18 1.41
C LYS A 31 -5.31 -2.80 0.37
N TYR A 32 -4.99 -1.52 0.28
CA TYR A 32 -4.01 -1.06 -0.68
C TYR A 32 -2.61 -1.58 -0.35
N TYR A 33 -2.20 -1.51 0.90
CA TYR A 33 -0.89 -2.04 1.28
C TYR A 33 -0.81 -3.54 1.04
N ARG A 34 -1.89 -4.24 1.29
CA ARG A 34 -1.94 -5.67 1.02
C ARG A 34 -1.72 -5.95 -0.46
N GLN A 35 -2.38 -5.18 -1.32
CA GLN A 35 -2.23 -5.36 -2.76
C GLN A 35 -0.81 -5.05 -3.23
N ILE A 36 -0.22 -4.00 -2.68
CA ILE A 36 1.17 -3.69 -3.01
C ILE A 36 2.07 -4.84 -2.60
N GLY A 37 1.88 -5.37 -1.40
CA GLY A 37 2.69 -6.48 -0.93
C GLY A 37 2.55 -7.72 -1.81
N LEU A 38 1.33 -8.02 -2.25
CA LEU A 38 1.11 -9.14 -3.15
C LEU A 38 1.81 -8.93 -4.49
N ASN A 39 1.75 -7.71 -5.00
CA ASN A 39 2.43 -7.40 -6.26
C ASN A 39 3.94 -7.53 -6.13
N ILE A 40 4.49 -7.06 -5.02
CA ILE A 40 5.92 -7.20 -4.77
C ILE A 40 6.30 -8.67 -4.73
N ALA A 41 5.55 -9.47 -4.00
CA ALA A 41 5.84 -10.90 -3.90
C ALA A 41 5.74 -11.58 -5.26
N TYR A 42 4.76 -11.18 -6.07
CA TYR A 42 4.58 -11.74 -7.38
C TYR A 42 5.81 -11.50 -8.26
N TYR A 43 6.25 -10.24 -8.36
CA TYR A 43 7.39 -9.92 -9.21
C TYR A 43 8.68 -10.46 -8.65
N ARG A 44 8.80 -10.49 -7.33
CA ARG A 44 9.99 -11.08 -6.70
C ARG A 44 10.13 -12.56 -7.09
N LYS A 45 9.04 -13.29 -6.99
CA LYS A 45 9.07 -14.70 -7.36
C LYS A 45 9.29 -14.89 -8.85
N LEU A 46 8.70 -14.01 -9.64
CA LEU A 46 8.90 -14.04 -11.08
C LEU A 46 10.38 -13.90 -11.45
N ARG A 47 11.10 -13.06 -10.69
CA ARG A 47 12.54 -12.87 -10.89
C ARG A 47 13.38 -13.94 -10.23
N GLY A 48 12.76 -14.88 -9.54
CA GLY A 48 13.50 -15.95 -8.87
C GLY A 48 14.24 -15.49 -7.63
N MET A 49 13.81 -14.41 -6.99
CA MET A 49 14.48 -13.88 -5.81
C MET A 49 13.82 -14.36 -4.54
N SER A 50 14.64 -14.63 -3.53
CA SER A 50 14.13 -14.83 -2.18
C SER A 50 13.88 -13.47 -1.53
N GLN A 51 13.17 -13.48 -0.40
CA GLN A 51 12.98 -12.26 0.36
C GLN A 51 14.30 -11.70 0.82
N MET A 52 15.25 -12.57 1.18
CA MET A 52 16.56 -12.14 1.62
C MET A 52 17.31 -11.42 0.50
N VAL A 53 17.25 -11.97 -0.71
CA VAL A 53 17.94 -11.35 -1.84
C VAL A 53 17.35 -9.97 -2.13
N LEU A 54 16.03 -9.87 -2.13
CA LEU A 54 15.41 -8.56 -2.34
C LEU A 54 15.77 -7.59 -1.24
N ALA A 55 15.80 -8.05 0.00
CA ALA A 55 16.14 -7.19 1.13
C ALA A 55 17.56 -6.66 0.98
N GLU A 56 18.51 -7.53 0.63
CA GLU A 56 19.90 -7.10 0.46
C GLU A 56 20.04 -6.11 -0.68
N ALA A 57 19.31 -6.33 -1.76
CA ALA A 57 19.42 -5.46 -2.93
C ALA A 57 18.80 -4.08 -2.71
N THR A 58 17.87 -3.97 -1.77
CA THR A 58 17.19 -2.71 -1.49
C THR A 58 17.65 -2.06 -0.19
N ASP A 59 18.62 -2.68 0.49
CA ASP A 59 19.11 -2.19 1.78
C ASP A 59 17.98 -2.11 2.82
N LEU A 60 17.02 -3.02 2.70
CA LEU A 60 15.97 -3.18 3.69
C LEU A 60 16.20 -4.48 4.44
N SER A 61 15.64 -4.61 5.62
CA SER A 61 15.77 -5.86 6.35
C SER A 61 14.84 -6.92 5.76
N ARG A 62 15.22 -8.19 5.93
CA ARG A 62 14.36 -9.28 5.49
C ARG A 62 13.03 -9.24 6.25
N THR A 63 13.09 -8.90 7.52
CA THR A 63 11.86 -8.77 8.31
C THR A 63 10.94 -7.73 7.71
N HIS A 64 11.51 -6.60 7.26
CA HIS A 64 10.69 -5.55 6.66
C HIS A 64 10.06 -6.04 5.35
N ILE A 65 10.84 -6.72 4.51
CA ILE A 65 10.29 -7.28 3.27
C ILE A 65 9.19 -8.29 3.59
N SER A 66 9.43 -9.16 4.55
CA SER A 66 8.45 -10.16 4.94
C SER A 66 7.15 -9.50 5.40
N ASN A 67 7.27 -8.43 6.18
CA ASN A 67 6.08 -7.73 6.68
C ASN A 67 5.34 -7.02 5.55
N ILE A 68 6.07 -6.43 4.60
CA ILE A 68 5.45 -5.79 3.46
C ILE A 68 4.63 -6.79 2.65
N GLU A 69 5.15 -7.98 2.47
CA GLU A 69 4.49 -9.01 1.68
C GLU A 69 3.40 -9.75 2.42
N ALA A 70 3.37 -9.64 3.74
CA ALA A 70 2.42 -10.40 4.55
C ALA A 70 1.03 -9.78 4.43
N PRO A 71 0.01 -10.56 4.07
CA PRO A 71 -1.31 -9.98 3.77
C PRO A 71 -2.00 -9.35 4.96
N ASN A 72 -1.67 -9.79 6.17
CA ASN A 72 -2.35 -9.30 7.36
C ASN A 72 -1.51 -8.38 8.22
N MET A 73 -0.32 -8.03 7.76
CA MET A 73 0.54 -7.16 8.53
C MET A 73 0.26 -5.71 8.20
N LYS A 74 0.27 -4.90 9.25
CA LYS A 74 0.12 -3.46 9.08
C LYS A 74 1.51 -2.86 9.02
N THR A 75 1.98 -2.62 7.83
CA THR A 75 3.32 -2.12 7.60
C THR A 75 3.26 -1.00 6.58
N SER A 76 3.82 0.14 6.93
CA SER A 76 3.89 1.23 5.97
C SER A 76 5.10 1.05 5.06
N LEU A 77 5.00 1.62 3.89
CA LEU A 77 6.02 1.52 2.87
C LEU A 77 6.23 2.92 2.31
N SER A 78 7.46 3.43 2.40
CA SER A 78 7.74 4.74 1.85
C SER A 78 7.80 4.66 0.33
N LEU A 79 7.57 5.80 -0.31
CA LEU A 79 7.71 5.85 -1.77
C LEU A 79 9.13 5.54 -2.19
N GLU A 80 10.10 5.99 -1.42
CA GLU A 80 11.49 5.72 -1.75
C GLU A 80 11.75 4.21 -1.77
N SER A 81 11.28 3.51 -0.76
CA SER A 81 11.43 2.06 -0.73
C SER A 81 10.67 1.40 -1.86
N LEU A 82 9.49 1.90 -2.18
CA LEU A 82 8.72 1.36 -3.30
C LEU A 82 9.50 1.49 -4.60
N PHE A 83 10.10 2.66 -4.84
CA PHE A 83 10.87 2.88 -6.05
C PHE A 83 12.10 1.98 -6.09
N ASP A 84 12.79 1.81 -4.96
CA ASP A 84 13.94 0.93 -4.90
C ASP A 84 13.56 -0.51 -5.22
N ILE A 85 12.47 -0.97 -4.64
CA ILE A 85 11.99 -2.32 -4.88
C ILE A 85 11.63 -2.49 -6.35
N ALA A 86 10.91 -1.53 -6.92
CA ALA A 86 10.55 -1.59 -8.33
C ALA A 86 11.79 -1.67 -9.21
N GLY A 87 12.81 -0.88 -8.88
CA GLY A 87 14.06 -0.88 -9.63
C GLY A 87 14.75 -2.23 -9.59
N VAL A 88 14.83 -2.83 -8.41
CA VAL A 88 15.45 -4.14 -8.27
C VAL A 88 14.67 -5.20 -9.01
N LEU A 89 13.35 -5.13 -8.96
CA LEU A 89 12.47 -6.08 -9.63
C LEU A 89 12.37 -5.81 -11.13
N GLN A 90 12.92 -4.69 -11.59
CA GLN A 90 12.93 -4.32 -13.01
C GLN A 90 11.51 -4.15 -13.55
N VAL A 91 10.70 -3.46 -12.79
CA VAL A 91 9.35 -3.10 -13.21
C VAL A 91 9.13 -1.62 -12.97
N ALA A 92 8.21 -1.03 -13.70
CA ALA A 92 7.82 0.34 -13.44
C ALA A 92 7.15 0.38 -12.06
N PRO A 93 7.34 1.46 -11.30
CA PRO A 93 6.67 1.54 -9.99
C PRO A 93 5.16 1.35 -10.08
N ARG A 94 4.54 1.79 -11.17
CA ARG A 94 3.10 1.62 -11.31
C ARG A 94 2.68 0.16 -11.33
N ALA A 95 3.59 -0.74 -11.72
CA ALA A 95 3.25 -2.16 -11.72
C ALA A 95 2.97 -2.66 -10.30
N LEU A 96 3.65 -2.08 -9.31
CA LEU A 96 3.43 -2.46 -7.93
C LEU A 96 2.15 -1.86 -7.37
N LEU A 97 1.62 -0.85 -8.04
CA LEU A 97 0.39 -0.19 -7.62
C LEU A 97 -0.81 -0.61 -8.46
N ASP A 98 -0.65 -1.65 -9.25
CA ASP A 98 -1.72 -2.16 -10.11
C ASP A 98 -2.62 -3.05 -9.27
N PHE A 99 -3.77 -2.54 -8.88
CA PHE A 99 -4.69 -3.27 -8.02
C PHE A 99 -5.75 -3.94 -8.87
N ARG A 100 -5.41 -5.08 -9.37
CA ARG A 100 -6.28 -5.80 -10.30
C ARG A 100 -7.58 -6.26 -9.68
N ASP A 101 -7.58 -6.37 -8.37
CA ASP A 101 -8.81 -6.72 -7.67
C ASP A 101 -9.80 -5.57 -7.65
N GLU A 102 -9.32 -4.36 -7.93
CA GLU A 102 -10.23 -3.25 -8.13
C GLU A 102 -10.91 -3.48 -9.45
N LYS A 103 -12.17 -3.71 -9.40
CA LYS A 103 -12.87 -4.14 -10.60
C LYS A 103 -12.99 -3.01 -11.60
N PRO A 104 -12.42 -3.18 -12.78
CA PRO A 104 -12.57 -2.15 -13.81
C PRO A 104 -14.00 -1.86 -14.16
N GLN A 105 -14.89 -2.82 -13.97
CA GLN A 105 -16.27 -2.59 -14.32
C GLN A 105 -16.88 -1.46 -13.52
N ASP A 106 -16.28 -1.09 -12.40
CA ASP A 106 -16.76 0.04 -11.63
C ASP A 106 -16.65 1.32 -12.41
N PHE A 107 -15.78 1.35 -13.39
CA PHE A 107 -15.51 2.54 -14.18
C PHE A 107 -15.94 2.42 -15.62
N HIS A 108 -16.48 1.30 -15.99
CA HIS A 108 -16.80 1.06 -17.39
C HIS A 108 -18.08 1.72 -17.84
N GLU A 109 -18.93 1.99 -16.92
CA GLU A 109 -20.19 2.61 -17.28
C GLU A 109 -20.10 4.10 -17.35
#